data_4f35c2c7dbc46fcbc10bb02ae149a8d9
#
_entry.id   4f35c2c7dbc46fcbc10bb02ae149a8d9
#
_cell.length_a   1.000
_cell.length_b   1.000
_cell.length_c   1.000
_cell.angle_alpha   90.00
_cell.angle_beta   90.00
_cell.angle_gamma   90.00
#
_symmetry.space_group_name_H-M   'P 1'
#
loop_
_entity.id
_entity.type
_entity.pdbx_description
1 polymer ?
#
loop_
_entity_poly.entity_id
_entity_poly.type
_entity_poly.pdbx_seq_one_letter_code
_entity_poly.pdbx_strand_id
1 'polypeptide(L)'
;MAIVLDGNSLTIEKLEAIARHGEKVELDKDALERIKVCRAMLEEKIQAREIMYGVNTGIGEFSEVVLTDEQVKDFQKYLIYNHAAGIGDPAPVEYVRGAMAGRINVHARGHSGCRPEITLTLVEMLNKGVTPVVCQKGSVGACGDLAPMAQMALCMMGEGESFYQGKRMPTREAMAEAGIAIPGLQARDGLATINGSNLLTAMSALHLYDIDSWLKQAEIACAMSLEALMANLKPYDVRLHQLRGFPGAVRSSRAIMKCIEGSDLLSGKMKTKVQDAYSMRSSPQVIGAAHDAVAWAKAQVETELNGVGDNPVFLPEDKLTLTGANFQGSPVSLPMDMVGAAVTMVSVMSERRMNRLNNPALSVGLPAFLTKGAGMFSGLMLSQYTADSLIVEQRILSMPASIQSIPAAADQEDFVSMGMNTAIKNGQILDNAYGVLGIEFMAAAQALDFRDFKPGKGVQTAHKIIRKYVEFLDVDRPLYPDHTRMKELVKSGEILEEVEDVVGPLG
;
A
#
# COMPACT_ATOMS: atom_id res chain seq x y z
N MET A 1 17.36 -12.68 -10.70
CA MET A 1 16.65 -13.36 -11.84
C MET A 1 15.44 -12.51 -12.18
N ALA A 2 15.03 -12.44 -13.45
CA ALA A 2 13.82 -11.68 -13.80
C ALA A 2 12.57 -12.30 -13.14
N ILE A 3 11.62 -11.44 -12.78
CA ILE A 3 10.31 -11.88 -12.27
C ILE A 3 9.42 -12.22 -13.47
N VAL A 4 8.94 -13.46 -13.50
CA VAL A 4 8.08 -13.95 -14.57
C VAL A 4 6.63 -13.54 -14.30
N LEU A 5 6.01 -12.87 -15.28
CA LEU A 5 4.59 -12.50 -15.28
C LEU A 5 3.82 -13.54 -16.10
N ASP A 6 3.13 -14.42 -15.42
CA ASP A 6 2.41 -15.58 -15.98
C ASP A 6 0.89 -15.47 -15.89
N GLY A 7 0.38 -14.41 -15.25
CA GLY A 7 -1.03 -14.18 -14.98
C GLY A 7 -1.57 -14.82 -13.69
N ASN A 8 -0.75 -15.59 -12.94
CA ASN A 8 -1.23 -16.37 -11.80
C ASN A 8 -0.39 -16.27 -10.53
N SER A 9 0.87 -15.84 -10.62
CA SER A 9 1.85 -15.99 -9.53
C SER A 9 2.45 -14.66 -9.04
N LEU A 10 1.83 -13.53 -9.38
CA LEU A 10 2.28 -12.22 -8.92
C LEU A 10 1.86 -12.02 -7.47
N THR A 11 2.83 -11.89 -6.56
CA THR A 11 2.62 -11.58 -5.14
C THR A 11 2.89 -10.11 -4.85
N ILE A 12 2.48 -9.66 -3.66
CA ILE A 12 2.76 -8.29 -3.19
C ILE A 12 4.27 -8.03 -3.15
N GLU A 13 5.07 -8.97 -2.68
CA GLU A 13 6.53 -8.84 -2.60
C GLU A 13 7.17 -8.75 -3.99
N LYS A 14 6.70 -9.56 -4.96
CA LYS A 14 7.17 -9.47 -6.34
C LYS A 14 6.81 -8.13 -6.98
N LEU A 15 5.58 -7.62 -6.71
CA LEU A 15 5.16 -6.33 -7.21
C LEU A 15 6.01 -5.19 -6.62
N GLU A 16 6.30 -5.25 -5.33
CA GLU A 16 7.16 -4.29 -4.63
C GLU A 16 8.56 -4.27 -5.25
N ALA A 17 9.17 -5.43 -5.47
CA ALA A 17 10.48 -5.55 -6.10
C ALA A 17 10.52 -4.95 -7.53
N ILE A 18 9.47 -5.15 -8.33
CA ILE A 18 9.33 -4.54 -9.67
C ILE A 18 9.18 -3.03 -9.54
N ALA A 19 8.31 -2.58 -8.64
CA ALA A 19 7.90 -1.20 -8.54
C ALA A 19 9.01 -0.28 -7.97
N ARG A 20 9.65 -0.71 -6.88
CA ARG A 20 10.64 0.08 -6.11
C ARG A 20 12.08 -0.24 -6.46
N HIS A 21 12.40 -1.52 -6.61
CA HIS A 21 13.80 -1.94 -6.85
C HIS A 21 14.14 -2.10 -8.33
N GLY A 22 13.15 -1.95 -9.21
CA GLY A 22 13.36 -2.01 -10.66
C GLY A 22 13.79 -3.41 -11.13
N GLU A 23 13.41 -4.45 -10.39
CA GLU A 23 13.63 -5.84 -10.81
C GLU A 23 13.08 -6.07 -12.21
N LYS A 24 13.85 -6.78 -13.03
CA LYS A 24 13.47 -7.05 -14.41
C LYS A 24 12.29 -8.01 -14.47
N VAL A 25 11.44 -7.81 -15.48
CA VAL A 25 10.28 -8.66 -15.71
C VAL A 25 10.39 -9.38 -17.05
N GLU A 26 9.84 -10.58 -17.10
CA GLU A 26 9.69 -11.35 -18.33
C GLU A 26 8.25 -11.81 -18.46
N LEU A 27 7.67 -11.69 -19.65
CA LEU A 27 6.38 -12.30 -19.96
C LEU A 27 6.59 -13.80 -20.17
N ASP A 28 5.83 -14.63 -19.47
CA ASP A 28 5.86 -16.07 -19.64
C ASP A 28 5.54 -16.48 -21.10
N LYS A 29 6.22 -17.51 -21.62
CA LYS A 29 6.06 -17.94 -23.01
C LYS A 29 4.67 -18.47 -23.30
N ASP A 30 4.10 -19.23 -22.37
CA ASP A 30 2.74 -19.78 -22.53
C ASP A 30 1.70 -18.67 -22.40
N ALA A 31 1.98 -17.65 -21.57
CA ALA A 31 1.17 -16.44 -21.49
C ALA A 31 1.16 -15.66 -22.82
N LEU A 32 2.31 -15.52 -23.47
CA LEU A 32 2.38 -14.89 -24.79
C LEU A 32 1.54 -15.65 -25.83
N GLU A 33 1.58 -16.97 -25.81
CA GLU A 33 0.75 -17.78 -26.71
C GLU A 33 -0.75 -17.62 -26.41
N ARG A 34 -1.16 -17.57 -25.11
CA ARG A 34 -2.56 -17.27 -24.75
C ARG A 34 -3.03 -15.92 -25.27
N ILE A 35 -2.18 -14.88 -25.18
CA ILE A 35 -2.48 -13.55 -25.75
C ILE A 35 -2.68 -13.62 -27.26
N LYS A 36 -1.81 -14.32 -27.99
CA LYS A 36 -1.93 -14.50 -29.44
C LYS A 36 -3.20 -15.24 -29.84
N VAL A 37 -3.54 -16.34 -29.15
CA VAL A 37 -4.74 -17.12 -29.41
C VAL A 37 -5.99 -16.26 -29.19
N CYS A 38 -6.03 -15.51 -28.10
CA CYS A 38 -7.14 -14.60 -27.79
C CYS A 38 -7.27 -13.50 -28.87
N ARG A 39 -6.16 -12.92 -29.27
CA ARG A 39 -6.13 -11.89 -30.35
C ARG A 39 -6.60 -12.45 -31.69
N ALA A 40 -6.15 -13.62 -32.07
CA ALA A 40 -6.56 -14.27 -33.32
C ALA A 40 -8.08 -14.51 -33.37
N MET A 41 -8.67 -15.01 -32.28
CA MET A 41 -10.14 -15.15 -32.17
C MET A 41 -10.86 -13.80 -32.33
N LEU A 42 -10.34 -12.73 -31.69
CA LEU A 42 -10.94 -11.40 -31.82
C LEU A 42 -10.90 -10.91 -33.28
N GLU A 43 -9.81 -11.12 -34.00
CA GLU A 43 -9.66 -10.74 -35.40
C GLU A 43 -10.62 -11.51 -36.31
N GLU A 44 -10.82 -12.82 -36.06
CA GLU A 44 -11.86 -13.62 -36.77
C GLU A 44 -13.24 -13.00 -36.58
N LYS A 45 -13.61 -12.61 -35.34
CA LYS A 45 -14.90 -11.98 -35.02
C LYS A 45 -15.06 -10.60 -35.67
N ILE A 46 -13.99 -9.80 -35.72
CA ILE A 46 -14.00 -8.49 -36.41
C ILE A 46 -14.25 -8.71 -37.91
N GLN A 47 -13.56 -9.68 -38.53
CA GLN A 47 -13.76 -10.02 -39.95
C GLN A 47 -15.17 -10.53 -40.24
N ALA A 48 -15.74 -11.27 -39.29
CA ALA A 48 -17.13 -11.72 -39.35
C ALA A 48 -18.18 -10.61 -39.07
N ARG A 49 -17.73 -9.39 -38.76
CA ARG A 49 -18.57 -8.24 -38.37
C ARG A 49 -19.47 -8.51 -37.18
N GLU A 50 -19.02 -9.36 -36.24
CA GLU A 50 -19.73 -9.60 -34.99
C GLU A 50 -19.70 -8.29 -34.15
N ILE A 51 -20.85 -7.89 -33.60
CA ILE A 51 -20.96 -6.69 -32.76
C ILE A 51 -20.37 -7.00 -31.39
N MET A 52 -19.33 -6.25 -31.00
CA MET A 52 -18.61 -6.44 -29.75
C MET A 52 -18.39 -5.09 -29.04
N TYR A 53 -18.81 -5.03 -27.77
CA TYR A 53 -18.68 -3.87 -26.92
C TYR A 53 -17.24 -3.31 -26.90
N GLY A 54 -17.08 -2.00 -27.17
CA GLY A 54 -15.79 -1.31 -27.12
C GLY A 54 -14.74 -1.79 -28.13
N VAL A 55 -15.14 -2.63 -29.09
CA VAL A 55 -14.33 -3.05 -30.24
C VAL A 55 -14.84 -2.35 -31.48
N ASN A 56 -16.13 -2.55 -31.82
CA ASN A 56 -16.83 -1.90 -32.93
C ASN A 56 -18.16 -1.27 -32.52
N THR A 57 -18.34 -1.04 -31.22
CA THR A 57 -19.37 -0.14 -30.66
C THR A 57 -18.71 0.96 -29.84
N GLY A 58 -19.48 2.00 -29.47
CA GLY A 58 -19.11 2.91 -28.40
C GLY A 58 -19.02 2.19 -27.05
N ILE A 59 -18.79 2.97 -25.98
CA ILE A 59 -18.69 2.47 -24.61
C ILE A 59 -19.64 3.24 -23.69
N GLY A 60 -19.89 2.70 -22.49
CA GLY A 60 -20.78 3.28 -21.51
C GLY A 60 -22.18 3.51 -22.10
N GLU A 61 -22.74 4.70 -21.99
CA GLU A 61 -24.04 5.09 -22.56
C GLU A 61 -24.12 4.92 -24.10
N PHE A 62 -22.97 4.94 -24.79
CA PHE A 62 -22.92 4.75 -26.24
C PHE A 62 -22.71 3.29 -26.68
N SER A 63 -22.90 2.32 -25.80
CA SER A 63 -22.70 0.89 -26.07
C SER A 63 -23.54 0.35 -27.24
N GLU A 64 -24.72 0.91 -27.47
CA GLU A 64 -25.63 0.52 -28.55
C GLU A 64 -25.29 1.18 -29.91
N VAL A 65 -24.32 2.10 -29.96
CA VAL A 65 -23.90 2.78 -31.19
C VAL A 65 -22.85 1.96 -31.89
N VAL A 66 -23.22 1.31 -33.00
CA VAL A 66 -22.28 0.56 -33.85
C VAL A 66 -21.47 1.51 -34.70
N LEU A 67 -20.16 1.34 -34.70
CA LEU A 67 -19.20 2.16 -35.43
C LEU A 67 -19.00 1.64 -36.88
N THR A 68 -18.77 2.54 -37.81
CA THR A 68 -18.35 2.17 -39.17
C THR A 68 -16.89 1.65 -39.18
N ASP A 69 -16.49 0.92 -40.20
CA ASP A 69 -15.12 0.41 -40.38
C ASP A 69 -14.08 1.54 -40.35
N GLU A 70 -14.44 2.73 -40.80
CA GLU A 70 -13.58 3.92 -40.75
C GLU A 70 -13.45 4.47 -39.32
N GLN A 71 -14.56 4.54 -38.59
CA GLN A 71 -14.56 5.00 -37.19
C GLN A 71 -13.80 4.05 -36.26
N VAL A 72 -13.91 2.73 -36.46
CA VAL A 72 -13.18 1.73 -35.65
C VAL A 72 -11.67 1.94 -35.66
N LYS A 73 -11.10 2.45 -36.79
CA LYS A 73 -9.66 2.68 -36.89
C LYS A 73 -9.15 3.74 -35.91
N ASP A 74 -9.92 4.80 -35.74
CA ASP A 74 -9.55 5.94 -34.89
C ASP A 74 -10.15 5.86 -33.48
N PHE A 75 -11.14 4.98 -33.28
CA PHE A 75 -11.91 4.90 -32.05
C PHE A 75 -11.02 4.71 -30.81
N GLN A 76 -10.05 3.83 -30.85
CA GLN A 76 -9.19 3.52 -29.70
C GLN A 76 -8.32 4.75 -29.32
N LYS A 77 -7.89 5.54 -30.28
CA LYS A 77 -7.18 6.80 -30.04
C LYS A 77 -8.06 7.82 -29.33
N TYR A 78 -9.26 8.08 -29.86
CA TYR A 78 -10.19 9.04 -29.23
C TYR A 78 -10.70 8.54 -27.87
N LEU A 79 -10.83 7.22 -27.68
CA LEU A 79 -11.11 6.61 -26.40
C LEU A 79 -10.05 7.00 -25.37
N ILE A 80 -8.77 6.83 -25.69
CA ILE A 80 -7.69 7.21 -24.77
C ILE A 80 -7.67 8.73 -24.52
N TYR A 81 -7.89 9.55 -25.52
CA TYR A 81 -7.87 11.00 -25.37
C TYR A 81 -8.93 11.51 -24.40
N ASN A 82 -10.16 11.06 -24.53
CA ASN A 82 -11.24 11.54 -23.67
C ASN A 82 -11.17 10.97 -22.24
N HIS A 83 -10.53 9.80 -22.06
CA HIS A 83 -10.33 9.19 -20.74
C HIS A 83 -9.08 9.71 -20.03
N ALA A 84 -8.11 10.30 -20.71
CA ALA A 84 -6.91 10.89 -20.11
C ALA A 84 -7.23 12.24 -19.45
N ALA A 85 -8.16 12.24 -18.50
CA ALA A 85 -8.80 13.42 -17.90
C ALA A 85 -8.45 13.63 -16.41
N GLY A 86 -7.33 13.07 -15.95
CA GLY A 86 -6.87 13.22 -14.56
C GLY A 86 -6.34 14.62 -14.24
N ILE A 87 -6.23 14.93 -12.94
CA ILE A 87 -5.73 16.21 -12.41
C ILE A 87 -4.85 15.98 -11.17
N GLY A 88 -4.04 16.98 -10.85
CA GLY A 88 -3.17 17.02 -9.67
C GLY A 88 -1.72 16.64 -9.98
N ASP A 89 -0.95 16.47 -8.92
CA ASP A 89 0.45 16.09 -9.02
C ASP A 89 0.62 14.71 -9.65
N PRO A 90 1.79 14.43 -10.25
CA PRO A 90 2.12 13.09 -10.71
C PRO A 90 2.04 12.07 -9.56
N ALA A 91 1.46 10.91 -9.84
CA ALA A 91 1.54 9.77 -8.95
C ALA A 91 3.00 9.33 -8.78
N PRO A 92 3.41 8.87 -7.59
CA PRO A 92 4.72 8.27 -7.39
C PRO A 92 5.04 7.20 -8.44
N VAL A 93 6.28 7.22 -8.93
CA VAL A 93 6.75 6.30 -9.98
C VAL A 93 6.48 4.84 -9.63
N GLU A 94 6.66 4.47 -8.36
CA GLU A 94 6.41 3.10 -7.87
C GLU A 94 4.96 2.64 -8.09
N TYR A 95 3.98 3.50 -7.89
CA TYR A 95 2.57 3.14 -8.11
C TYR A 95 2.27 2.87 -9.59
N VAL A 96 2.80 3.71 -10.47
CA VAL A 96 2.60 3.56 -11.92
C VAL A 96 3.32 2.32 -12.43
N ARG A 97 4.55 2.04 -11.98
CA ARG A 97 5.29 0.81 -12.32
C ARG A 97 4.55 -0.43 -11.84
N GLY A 98 4.00 -0.39 -10.63
CA GLY A 98 3.15 -1.47 -10.10
C GLY A 98 1.89 -1.68 -10.94
N ALA A 99 1.22 -0.59 -11.37
CA ALA A 99 0.05 -0.67 -12.26
C ALA A 99 0.38 -1.26 -13.62
N MET A 100 1.55 -0.89 -14.20
CA MET A 100 2.05 -1.50 -15.45
C MET A 100 2.27 -3.01 -15.28
N ALA A 101 2.92 -3.44 -14.19
CA ALA A 101 3.13 -4.86 -13.92
C ALA A 101 1.81 -5.62 -13.74
N GLY A 102 0.86 -5.04 -12.99
CA GLY A 102 -0.48 -5.59 -12.84
C GLY A 102 -1.23 -5.69 -14.17
N ARG A 103 -1.14 -4.69 -15.05
CA ARG A 103 -1.77 -4.73 -16.39
C ARG A 103 -1.15 -5.80 -17.29
N ILE A 104 0.17 -5.95 -17.29
CA ILE A 104 0.86 -7.04 -18.00
C ILE A 104 0.34 -8.40 -17.49
N ASN A 105 0.20 -8.55 -16.18
CA ASN A 105 -0.25 -9.81 -15.58
C ASN A 105 -1.71 -10.14 -15.93
N VAL A 106 -2.59 -9.13 -16.04
CA VAL A 106 -3.96 -9.31 -16.59
C VAL A 106 -3.92 -9.78 -18.04
N HIS A 107 -3.12 -9.15 -18.90
CA HIS A 107 -2.95 -9.55 -20.30
C HIS A 107 -2.40 -10.98 -20.41
N ALA A 108 -1.48 -11.37 -19.53
CA ALA A 108 -0.88 -12.71 -19.47
C ALA A 108 -1.92 -13.83 -19.27
N ARG A 109 -3.11 -13.51 -18.73
CA ARG A 109 -4.24 -14.44 -18.63
C ARG A 109 -4.81 -14.85 -20.00
N GLY A 110 -4.59 -14.03 -21.05
CA GLY A 110 -5.06 -14.33 -22.41
C GLY A 110 -6.55 -14.07 -22.64
N HIS A 111 -7.18 -13.13 -21.93
CA HIS A 111 -8.60 -12.85 -22.03
C HIS A 111 -8.95 -11.41 -22.40
N SER A 112 -7.94 -10.55 -22.65
CA SER A 112 -8.12 -9.11 -22.91
C SER A 112 -8.29 -8.77 -24.40
N GLY A 113 -7.82 -9.61 -25.31
CA GLY A 113 -7.93 -9.40 -26.76
C GLY A 113 -7.01 -8.33 -27.37
N CYS A 114 -6.08 -7.78 -26.58
CA CYS A 114 -5.07 -6.83 -27.11
C CYS A 114 -4.03 -7.56 -27.96
N ARG A 115 -3.36 -6.78 -28.82
CA ARG A 115 -2.18 -7.28 -29.55
C ARG A 115 -1.03 -7.59 -28.60
N PRO A 116 -0.20 -8.61 -28.88
CA PRO A 116 1.00 -8.92 -28.10
C PRO A 116 1.95 -7.72 -27.95
N GLU A 117 2.08 -6.88 -28.98
CA GLU A 117 2.95 -5.70 -28.99
C GLU A 117 2.63 -4.73 -27.86
N ILE A 118 1.36 -4.58 -27.47
CA ILE A 118 0.95 -3.72 -26.36
C ILE A 118 1.56 -4.24 -25.05
N THR A 119 1.42 -5.53 -24.77
CA THR A 119 1.96 -6.16 -23.55
C THR A 119 3.49 -6.12 -23.54
N LEU A 120 4.12 -6.44 -24.67
CA LEU A 120 5.58 -6.45 -24.79
C LEU A 120 6.17 -5.04 -24.65
N THR A 121 5.49 -4.00 -25.16
CA THR A 121 5.91 -2.61 -24.94
C THR A 121 5.89 -2.22 -23.47
N LEU A 122 4.85 -2.62 -22.72
CA LEU A 122 4.81 -2.40 -21.25
C LEU A 122 5.97 -3.11 -20.53
N VAL A 123 6.30 -4.35 -20.94
CA VAL A 123 7.47 -5.09 -20.41
C VAL A 123 8.78 -4.34 -20.70
N GLU A 124 8.97 -3.86 -21.93
CA GLU A 124 10.16 -3.08 -22.28
C GLU A 124 10.26 -1.77 -21.49
N MET A 125 9.14 -1.05 -21.35
CA MET A 125 9.08 0.19 -20.58
C MET A 125 9.49 -0.04 -19.10
N LEU A 126 8.94 -1.07 -18.45
CA LEU A 126 9.34 -1.46 -17.09
C LEU A 126 10.83 -1.75 -17.01
N ASN A 127 11.33 -2.56 -17.95
CA ASN A 127 12.71 -3.03 -17.95
C ASN A 127 13.73 -1.93 -18.27
N LYS A 128 13.33 -0.94 -19.05
CA LYS A 128 14.19 0.18 -19.46
C LYS A 128 13.98 1.44 -18.62
N GLY A 129 13.03 1.41 -17.67
CA GLY A 129 12.77 2.50 -16.72
C GLY A 129 12.03 3.69 -17.31
N VAL A 130 11.24 3.49 -18.37
CA VAL A 130 10.32 4.50 -18.90
C VAL A 130 8.99 4.37 -18.16
N THR A 131 8.63 5.37 -17.34
CA THR A 131 7.42 5.36 -16.54
C THR A 131 6.51 6.52 -16.94
N PRO A 132 5.27 6.27 -17.38
CA PRO A 132 4.31 7.31 -17.72
C PRO A 132 4.02 8.27 -16.57
N VAL A 133 3.83 9.55 -16.89
CA VAL A 133 3.31 10.54 -15.94
C VAL A 133 1.80 10.38 -15.84
N VAL A 134 1.31 10.05 -14.67
CA VAL A 134 -0.10 9.79 -14.37
C VAL A 134 -0.53 10.71 -13.23
N CYS A 135 -1.66 11.41 -13.37
CA CYS A 135 -2.21 12.25 -12.30
C CYS A 135 -2.77 11.41 -11.15
N GLN A 136 -2.61 11.90 -9.93
CA GLN A 136 -3.10 11.19 -8.74
C GLN A 136 -4.63 11.12 -8.64
N LYS A 137 -5.36 12.08 -9.25
CA LYS A 137 -6.82 12.24 -9.08
C LYS A 137 -7.53 12.17 -10.44
N GLY A 138 -8.74 11.60 -10.43
CA GLY A 138 -9.58 11.51 -11.63
C GLY A 138 -10.32 10.19 -11.81
N SER A 139 -9.99 9.15 -11.00
CA SER A 139 -10.73 7.89 -11.02
C SER A 139 -11.80 7.85 -9.93
N VAL A 140 -13.00 7.48 -10.29
CA VAL A 140 -14.10 7.11 -9.38
C VAL A 140 -14.27 5.59 -9.28
N GLY A 141 -13.51 4.83 -10.09
CA GLY A 141 -13.59 3.38 -10.13
C GLY A 141 -14.76 2.83 -10.94
N ALA A 142 -15.24 3.57 -11.95
CA ALA A 142 -16.37 3.19 -12.78
C ALA A 142 -16.11 1.93 -13.61
N CYS A 143 -15.13 1.99 -14.54
CA CYS A 143 -14.63 0.80 -15.24
C CYS A 143 -13.19 0.48 -14.74
N GLY A 144 -12.98 0.50 -13.44
CA GLY A 144 -11.67 0.55 -12.83
C GLY A 144 -11.07 1.95 -12.87
N ASP A 145 -9.76 2.06 -13.01
CA ASP A 145 -9.00 3.30 -12.91
C ASP A 145 -8.83 4.00 -14.28
N LEU A 146 -9.94 4.31 -14.98
CA LEU A 146 -9.91 4.74 -16.38
C LEU A 146 -8.99 5.93 -16.64
N ALA A 147 -9.15 7.05 -15.91
CA ALA A 147 -8.39 8.27 -16.19
C ALA A 147 -6.86 8.07 -16.01
N PRO A 148 -6.36 7.52 -14.90
CA PRO A 148 -4.93 7.27 -14.74
C PRO A 148 -4.40 6.20 -15.73
N MET A 149 -5.17 5.14 -15.96
CA MET A 149 -4.77 4.12 -16.92
C MET A 149 -4.76 4.64 -18.36
N ALA A 150 -5.64 5.57 -18.72
CA ALA A 150 -5.61 6.23 -20.03
C ALA A 150 -4.38 7.12 -20.20
N GLN A 151 -3.97 7.84 -19.14
CA GLN A 151 -2.71 8.58 -19.17
C GLN A 151 -1.50 7.65 -19.36
N MET A 152 -1.52 6.45 -18.74
CA MET A 152 -0.52 5.42 -19.01
C MET A 152 -0.59 4.93 -20.47
N ALA A 153 -1.78 4.73 -21.03
CA ALA A 153 -1.99 4.22 -22.39
C ALA A 153 -1.58 5.22 -23.48
N LEU A 154 -1.49 6.54 -23.21
CA LEU A 154 -0.96 7.52 -24.15
C LEU A 154 0.43 7.13 -24.68
N CYS A 155 1.23 6.45 -23.85
CA CYS A 155 2.56 5.98 -24.23
C CYS A 155 2.54 5.00 -25.42
N MET A 156 1.45 4.24 -25.59
CA MET A 156 1.29 3.31 -26.71
C MET A 156 1.20 4.04 -28.07
N MET A 157 0.91 5.34 -28.04
CA MET A 157 0.87 6.23 -29.21
C MET A 157 2.09 7.17 -29.26
N GLY A 158 3.01 7.05 -28.29
CA GLY A 158 4.14 7.96 -28.13
C GLY A 158 3.71 9.37 -27.70
N GLU A 159 2.60 9.48 -27.01
CA GLU A 159 2.02 10.73 -26.54
C GLU A 159 2.06 10.82 -25.00
N GLY A 160 1.70 11.98 -24.45
CA GLY A 160 1.85 12.26 -23.03
C GLY A 160 3.31 12.49 -22.63
N GLU A 161 3.57 12.36 -21.33
CA GLU A 161 4.90 12.53 -20.74
C GLU A 161 5.31 11.27 -19.97
N SER A 162 6.60 11.08 -19.80
CA SER A 162 7.18 9.99 -19.03
C SER A 162 8.35 10.47 -18.17
N PHE A 163 8.57 9.79 -17.06
CA PHE A 163 9.84 9.85 -16.33
C PHE A 163 10.83 8.86 -16.96
N TYR A 164 12.00 9.34 -17.32
CA TYR A 164 13.11 8.52 -17.79
C TYR A 164 14.43 9.09 -17.27
N GLN A 165 15.28 8.25 -16.66
CA GLN A 165 16.55 8.65 -16.05
C GLN A 165 16.41 9.86 -15.09
N GLY A 166 15.36 9.87 -14.28
CA GLY A 166 15.08 10.94 -13.31
C GLY A 166 14.54 12.24 -13.91
N LYS A 167 14.30 12.30 -15.22
CA LYS A 167 13.76 13.49 -15.91
C LYS A 167 12.33 13.24 -16.39
N ARG A 168 11.49 14.26 -16.32
CA ARG A 168 10.17 14.31 -16.95
C ARG A 168 10.34 14.88 -18.35
N MET A 169 9.86 14.15 -19.37
CA MET A 169 9.98 14.53 -20.77
C MET A 169 8.83 13.98 -21.62
N PRO A 170 8.66 14.44 -22.88
CA PRO A 170 7.69 13.84 -23.79
C PRO A 170 7.95 12.34 -23.96
N THR A 171 6.88 11.53 -23.92
CA THR A 171 7.01 10.06 -24.00
C THR A 171 7.72 9.60 -25.25
N ARG A 172 7.46 10.23 -26.40
CA ARG A 172 8.12 9.89 -27.67
C ARG A 172 9.64 10.00 -27.57
N GLU A 173 10.15 11.02 -26.91
CA GLU A 173 11.58 11.23 -26.69
C GLU A 173 12.13 10.16 -25.73
N ALA A 174 11.47 9.94 -24.60
CA ALA A 174 11.85 8.93 -23.62
C ALA A 174 11.92 7.51 -24.24
N MET A 175 10.91 7.14 -25.04
CA MET A 175 10.89 5.84 -25.73
C MET A 175 11.99 5.73 -26.79
N ALA A 176 12.24 6.80 -27.55
CA ALA A 176 13.30 6.83 -28.56
C ALA A 176 14.69 6.69 -27.92
N GLU A 177 14.97 7.43 -26.83
CA GLU A 177 16.23 7.32 -26.09
C GLU A 177 16.41 5.94 -25.45
N ALA A 178 15.32 5.33 -24.99
CA ALA A 178 15.33 3.97 -24.44
C ALA A 178 15.36 2.87 -25.52
N GLY A 179 15.23 3.21 -26.79
CA GLY A 179 15.17 2.26 -27.89
C GLY A 179 13.92 1.36 -27.81
N ILE A 180 12.76 1.96 -27.51
CA ILE A 180 11.45 1.27 -27.44
C ILE A 180 10.61 1.71 -28.64
N ALA A 181 10.10 0.75 -29.40
CA ALA A 181 9.19 1.03 -30.51
C ALA A 181 7.80 1.45 -30.00
N ILE A 182 7.18 2.42 -30.67
CA ILE A 182 5.81 2.84 -30.39
C ILE A 182 4.86 1.93 -31.18
N PRO A 183 4.01 1.09 -30.50
CA PRO A 183 3.20 0.09 -31.19
C PRO A 183 1.97 0.69 -31.92
N GLY A 184 1.54 1.89 -31.53
CA GLY A 184 0.25 2.44 -31.93
C GLY A 184 -0.92 1.61 -31.38
N LEU A 185 -2.15 2.06 -31.60
CA LEU A 185 -3.36 1.37 -31.16
C LEU A 185 -4.15 0.83 -32.36
N GLN A 186 -4.69 -0.37 -32.20
CA GLN A 186 -5.67 -0.96 -33.11
C GLN A 186 -6.94 -1.33 -32.31
N ALA A 187 -7.94 -1.88 -33.00
CA ALA A 187 -9.18 -2.29 -32.35
C ALA A 187 -8.93 -3.09 -31.05
N ARG A 188 -9.60 -2.73 -29.98
CA ARG A 188 -9.49 -3.27 -28.62
C ARG A 188 -8.24 -2.83 -27.83
N ASP A 189 -7.11 -2.50 -28.44
CA ASP A 189 -5.84 -2.23 -27.73
C ASP A 189 -5.97 -1.15 -26.65
N GLY A 190 -6.64 -0.04 -26.97
CA GLY A 190 -6.85 1.06 -26.02
C GLY A 190 -7.67 0.61 -24.81
N LEU A 191 -8.86 0.06 -25.05
CA LEU A 191 -9.74 -0.39 -23.98
C LEU A 191 -9.10 -1.51 -23.13
N ALA A 192 -8.40 -2.47 -23.75
CA ALA A 192 -7.67 -3.52 -23.03
C ALA A 192 -6.53 -2.98 -22.14
N THR A 193 -6.01 -1.79 -22.46
CA THR A 193 -4.96 -1.17 -21.64
C THR A 193 -5.51 -0.41 -20.43
N ILE A 194 -6.75 0.10 -20.51
CA ILE A 194 -7.29 1.02 -19.49
C ILE A 194 -8.36 0.41 -18.59
N ASN A 195 -9.05 -0.63 -19.03
CA ASN A 195 -10.19 -1.21 -18.31
C ASN A 195 -9.70 -2.11 -17.18
N GLY A 196 -9.86 -1.66 -15.94
CA GLY A 196 -9.45 -2.40 -14.74
C GLY A 196 -8.86 -1.51 -13.65
N SER A 197 -8.77 -2.05 -12.43
CA SER A 197 -8.40 -1.32 -11.20
C SER A 197 -6.89 -1.47 -10.88
N ASN A 198 -6.02 -1.41 -11.88
CA ASN A 198 -4.61 -1.75 -11.68
C ASN A 198 -3.83 -0.71 -10.84
N LEU A 199 -4.17 0.57 -10.89
CA LEU A 199 -3.49 1.58 -10.07
C LEU A 199 -3.94 1.47 -8.61
N LEU A 200 -5.24 1.32 -8.34
CA LEU A 200 -5.77 0.99 -7.02
C LEU A 200 -5.06 -0.23 -6.42
N THR A 201 -4.98 -1.31 -7.20
CA THR A 201 -4.41 -2.59 -6.76
C THR A 201 -2.92 -2.47 -6.47
N ALA A 202 -2.17 -1.77 -7.33
CA ALA A 202 -0.74 -1.52 -7.13
C ALA A 202 -0.47 -0.68 -5.87
N MET A 203 -1.20 0.43 -5.69
CA MET A 203 -1.09 1.25 -4.48
C MET A 203 -1.43 0.45 -3.23
N SER A 204 -2.52 -0.33 -3.28
CA SER A 204 -2.95 -1.19 -2.17
C SER A 204 -1.90 -2.24 -1.80
N ALA A 205 -1.28 -2.88 -2.79
CA ALA A 205 -0.22 -3.86 -2.59
C ALA A 205 1.00 -3.24 -1.88
N LEU A 206 1.47 -2.07 -2.35
CA LEU A 206 2.60 -1.37 -1.76
C LEU A 206 2.29 -0.86 -0.35
N HIS A 207 1.09 -0.33 -0.11
CA HIS A 207 0.66 0.06 1.23
C HIS A 207 0.60 -1.13 2.18
N LEU A 208 0.09 -2.29 1.74
CA LEU A 208 0.03 -3.50 2.58
C LEU A 208 1.42 -4.04 2.93
N TYR A 209 2.37 -3.95 1.99
CA TYR A 209 3.77 -4.28 2.24
C TYR A 209 4.36 -3.41 3.35
N ASP A 210 4.18 -2.09 3.25
CA ASP A 210 4.67 -1.13 4.23
C ASP A 210 3.99 -1.25 5.59
N ILE A 211 2.66 -1.48 5.60
CA ILE A 211 1.88 -1.63 6.83
C ILE A 211 2.29 -2.89 7.60
N ASP A 212 2.65 -3.98 6.92
CA ASP A 212 3.16 -5.19 7.59
C ASP A 212 4.45 -4.89 8.38
N SER A 213 5.40 -4.18 7.76
CA SER A 213 6.61 -3.70 8.43
C SER A 213 6.28 -2.74 9.59
N TRP A 214 5.38 -1.79 9.37
CA TRP A 214 4.96 -0.83 10.38
C TRP A 214 4.30 -1.50 11.60
N LEU A 215 3.46 -2.52 11.40
CA LEU A 215 2.82 -3.25 12.50
C LEU A 215 3.85 -4.01 13.36
N LYS A 216 4.85 -4.63 12.76
CA LYS A 216 5.97 -5.26 13.49
C LYS A 216 6.74 -4.23 14.31
N GLN A 217 6.99 -3.05 13.75
CA GLN A 217 7.64 -1.96 14.48
C GLN A 217 6.76 -1.43 15.62
N ALA A 218 5.43 -1.41 15.46
CA ALA A 218 4.50 -1.07 16.53
C ALA A 218 4.56 -2.07 17.71
N GLU A 219 4.85 -3.34 17.44
CA GLU A 219 5.12 -4.35 18.46
C GLU A 219 6.42 -4.09 19.21
N ILE A 220 7.49 -3.65 18.52
CA ILE A 220 8.75 -3.24 19.14
C ILE A 220 8.58 -1.98 20.00
N ALA A 221 7.89 -0.95 19.50
CA ALA A 221 7.62 0.28 20.26
C ALA A 221 6.76 -0.02 21.50
N CYS A 222 5.78 -0.91 21.37
CA CYS A 222 5.00 -1.40 22.49
C CYS A 222 5.91 -2.05 23.54
N ALA A 223 6.81 -2.97 23.15
CA ALA A 223 7.75 -3.63 24.06
C ALA A 223 8.63 -2.61 24.81
N MET A 224 9.16 -1.59 24.11
CA MET A 224 9.94 -0.51 24.73
C MET A 224 9.13 0.29 25.75
N SER A 225 7.88 0.66 25.39
CA SER A 225 6.97 1.40 26.28
C SER A 225 6.58 0.57 27.51
N LEU A 226 6.36 -0.73 27.35
CA LEU A 226 6.04 -1.65 28.45
C LEU A 226 7.19 -1.73 29.45
N GLU A 227 8.41 -1.86 28.99
CA GLU A 227 9.57 -1.91 29.87
C GLU A 227 9.79 -0.56 30.57
N ALA A 228 9.73 0.55 29.82
CA ALA A 228 9.86 1.89 30.38
C ALA A 228 8.80 2.18 31.48
N LEU A 229 7.59 1.65 31.32
CA LEU A 229 6.48 1.79 32.27
C LEU A 229 6.45 0.67 33.33
N MET A 230 7.43 -0.22 33.38
CA MET A 230 7.51 -1.34 34.32
C MET A 230 6.22 -2.16 34.35
N ALA A 231 5.72 -2.56 33.18
CA ALA A 231 4.44 -3.23 32.97
C ALA A 231 4.36 -4.62 33.60
N ASN A 232 3.15 -5.03 33.95
CA ASN A 232 2.84 -6.41 34.25
C ASN A 232 2.76 -7.21 32.94
N LEU A 233 3.67 -8.16 32.75
CA LEU A 233 3.79 -8.95 31.51
C LEU A 233 2.88 -10.17 31.44
N LYS A 234 2.10 -10.49 32.50
CA LYS A 234 1.15 -11.62 32.49
C LYS A 234 0.11 -11.53 31.36
N PRO A 235 -0.42 -10.33 30.95
CA PRO A 235 -1.33 -10.22 29.82
C PRO A 235 -0.73 -10.65 28.47
N TYR A 236 0.59 -10.81 28.38
CA TYR A 236 1.33 -11.22 27.19
C TYR A 236 1.62 -12.72 27.14
N ASP A 237 1.14 -13.50 28.12
CA ASP A 237 1.23 -14.97 28.07
C ASP A 237 0.41 -15.48 26.88
N VAL A 238 1.11 -16.14 25.94
CA VAL A 238 0.50 -16.61 24.69
C VAL A 238 -0.68 -17.55 24.89
N ARG A 239 -0.74 -18.26 26.03
CA ARG A 239 -1.83 -19.18 26.36
C ARG A 239 -3.17 -18.45 26.49
N LEU A 240 -3.17 -17.21 27.00
CA LEU A 240 -4.39 -16.37 27.05
C LEU A 240 -4.94 -16.10 25.63
N HIS A 241 -4.08 -15.81 24.69
CA HIS A 241 -4.44 -15.49 23.31
C HIS A 241 -4.86 -16.74 22.53
N GLN A 242 -4.19 -17.88 22.78
CA GLN A 242 -4.56 -19.18 22.22
C GLN A 242 -5.95 -19.63 22.68
N LEU A 243 -6.32 -19.41 23.96
CA LEU A 243 -7.65 -19.73 24.49
C LEU A 243 -8.76 -18.91 23.80
N ARG A 244 -8.46 -17.68 23.37
CA ARG A 244 -9.40 -16.83 22.62
C ARG A 244 -9.43 -17.12 21.13
N GLY A 245 -8.30 -17.59 20.54
CA GLY A 245 -8.21 -18.15 19.20
C GLY A 245 -7.97 -17.17 18.05
N PHE A 246 -7.77 -15.87 18.27
CA PHE A 246 -7.45 -14.91 17.19
C PHE A 246 -5.97 -15.00 16.78
N PRO A 247 -5.65 -15.35 15.50
CA PRO A 247 -4.28 -15.58 15.05
C PRO A 247 -3.37 -14.36 15.26
N GLY A 248 -3.84 -13.16 14.90
CA GLY A 248 -3.07 -11.94 15.04
C GLY A 248 -2.72 -11.62 16.49
N ALA A 249 -3.63 -11.85 17.47
CA ALA A 249 -3.35 -11.63 18.87
C ALA A 249 -2.30 -12.62 19.41
N VAL A 250 -2.33 -13.88 18.95
CA VAL A 250 -1.32 -14.89 19.28
C VAL A 250 0.05 -14.48 18.71
N ARG A 251 0.09 -14.03 17.45
CA ARG A 251 1.30 -13.52 16.79
C ARG A 251 1.87 -12.33 17.55
N SER A 252 1.06 -11.29 17.79
CA SER A 252 1.49 -10.05 18.42
C SER A 252 2.01 -10.26 19.84
N SER A 253 1.36 -11.13 20.64
CA SER A 253 1.87 -11.45 22.00
C SER A 253 3.24 -12.09 21.96
N ARG A 254 3.49 -13.00 21.00
CA ARG A 254 4.79 -13.66 20.81
C ARG A 254 5.85 -12.65 20.37
N ALA A 255 5.56 -11.79 19.40
CA ALA A 255 6.48 -10.79 18.88
C ALA A 255 6.93 -9.81 19.97
N ILE A 256 5.98 -9.28 20.75
CA ILE A 256 6.27 -8.37 21.87
C ILE A 256 7.14 -9.07 22.93
N MET A 257 6.78 -10.29 23.33
CA MET A 257 7.54 -11.03 24.34
C MET A 257 8.94 -11.41 23.88
N LYS A 258 9.12 -11.64 22.58
CA LYS A 258 10.42 -11.91 21.97
C LYS A 258 11.36 -10.70 22.09
N CYS A 259 10.86 -9.49 21.91
CA CYS A 259 11.60 -8.25 22.13
C CYS A 259 12.02 -8.07 23.61
N ILE A 260 11.20 -8.54 24.56
CA ILE A 260 11.41 -8.42 26.02
C ILE A 260 12.29 -9.56 26.56
N GLU A 261 12.65 -10.54 25.76
CA GLU A 261 13.46 -11.68 26.22
C GLU A 261 14.77 -11.23 26.87
N GLY A 262 15.05 -11.76 28.07
CA GLY A 262 16.24 -11.44 28.85
C GLY A 262 16.14 -10.18 29.69
N SER A 263 14.95 -9.58 29.78
CA SER A 263 14.68 -8.43 30.64
C SER A 263 14.63 -8.80 32.13
N ASP A 264 15.08 -7.87 32.96
CA ASP A 264 14.95 -7.99 34.43
C ASP A 264 13.50 -7.98 34.89
N LEU A 265 12.56 -7.42 34.11
CA LEU A 265 11.10 -7.50 34.39
C LEU A 265 10.58 -8.95 34.43
N LEU A 266 11.20 -9.84 33.67
CA LEU A 266 10.83 -11.27 33.66
C LEU A 266 11.33 -12.04 34.89
N SER A 267 12.26 -11.46 35.67
CA SER A 267 12.83 -12.11 36.86
C SER A 267 11.81 -12.32 38.00
N GLY A 268 10.69 -11.61 37.98
CA GLY A 268 9.70 -11.59 39.05
C GLY A 268 10.16 -10.84 40.31
N LYS A 269 11.35 -10.25 40.30
CA LYS A 269 11.92 -9.51 41.45
C LYS A 269 11.46 -8.04 41.46
N MET A 270 11.06 -7.51 40.31
CA MET A 270 10.61 -6.12 40.19
C MET A 270 9.13 -5.99 40.53
N LYS A 271 8.77 -4.93 41.26
CA LYS A 271 7.37 -4.65 41.61
C LYS A 271 6.65 -4.06 40.40
N THR A 272 5.65 -4.77 39.93
CA THR A 272 4.72 -4.31 38.89
C THR A 272 3.32 -4.11 39.46
N LYS A 273 2.45 -3.42 38.72
CA LYS A 273 1.02 -3.33 39.07
C LYS A 273 0.36 -4.70 38.95
N VAL A 274 -0.71 -4.92 39.73
CA VAL A 274 -1.55 -6.12 39.57
C VAL A 274 -2.21 -6.10 38.18
N GLN A 275 -2.62 -4.92 37.72
CA GLN A 275 -3.24 -4.73 36.42
C GLN A 275 -2.93 -3.36 35.85
N ASP A 276 -2.45 -3.33 34.62
CA ASP A 276 -2.18 -2.11 33.88
C ASP A 276 -3.40 -1.58 33.13
N ALA A 277 -3.29 -0.36 32.62
CA ALA A 277 -4.29 0.21 31.72
C ALA A 277 -4.35 -0.53 30.37
N TYR A 278 -5.45 -0.35 29.66
CA TYR A 278 -5.69 -1.07 28.39
C TYR A 278 -4.64 -0.80 27.32
N SER A 279 -4.16 0.43 27.19
CA SER A 279 -3.10 0.75 26.22
C SER A 279 -1.79 -0.01 26.42
N MET A 280 -1.60 -0.61 27.59
CA MET A 280 -0.50 -1.50 27.91
C MET A 280 -0.92 -2.97 27.80
N ARG A 281 -1.95 -3.40 28.51
CA ARG A 281 -2.28 -4.83 28.65
C ARG A 281 -3.13 -5.44 27.53
N SER A 282 -3.76 -4.61 26.67
CA SER A 282 -4.56 -5.10 25.54
C SER A 282 -3.89 -4.86 24.17
N SER A 283 -2.61 -4.50 24.13
CA SER A 283 -1.87 -4.29 22.88
C SER A 283 -1.89 -5.52 21.96
N PRO A 284 -1.73 -6.77 22.44
CA PRO A 284 -1.79 -7.94 21.57
C PRO A 284 -3.14 -8.09 20.85
N GLN A 285 -4.24 -7.77 21.51
CA GLN A 285 -5.58 -7.85 20.92
C GLN A 285 -5.80 -6.76 19.88
N VAL A 286 -5.28 -5.55 20.10
CA VAL A 286 -5.49 -4.40 19.19
C VAL A 286 -4.56 -4.49 17.99
N ILE A 287 -3.25 -4.70 18.19
CA ILE A 287 -2.29 -4.87 17.08
C ILE A 287 -2.61 -6.16 16.32
N GLY A 288 -2.99 -7.22 17.03
CA GLY A 288 -3.40 -8.48 16.43
C GLY A 288 -4.63 -8.36 15.54
N ALA A 289 -5.64 -7.58 15.94
CA ALA A 289 -6.78 -7.31 15.08
C ALA A 289 -6.38 -6.59 13.78
N ALA A 290 -5.40 -5.69 13.84
CA ALA A 290 -4.86 -5.05 12.65
C ALA A 290 -4.10 -6.05 11.76
N HIS A 291 -3.32 -6.97 12.32
CA HIS A 291 -2.68 -8.06 11.56
C HIS A 291 -3.72 -8.95 10.85
N ASP A 292 -4.81 -9.33 11.52
CA ASP A 292 -5.87 -10.15 10.92
C ASP A 292 -6.57 -9.39 9.77
N ALA A 293 -6.81 -8.07 9.93
CA ALA A 293 -7.37 -7.23 8.89
C ALA A 293 -6.43 -7.12 7.66
N VAL A 294 -5.14 -6.91 7.89
CA VAL A 294 -4.12 -6.85 6.85
C VAL A 294 -4.00 -8.19 6.12
N ALA A 295 -4.03 -9.31 6.83
CA ALA A 295 -3.97 -10.64 6.22
C ALA A 295 -5.14 -10.89 5.27
N TRP A 296 -6.35 -10.47 5.65
CA TRP A 296 -7.51 -10.56 4.77
C TRP A 296 -7.36 -9.65 3.55
N ALA A 297 -6.94 -8.41 3.72
CA ALA A 297 -6.74 -7.46 2.62
C ALA A 297 -5.65 -7.94 1.65
N LYS A 298 -4.54 -8.52 2.14
CA LYS A 298 -3.48 -9.13 1.31
C LYS A 298 -4.06 -10.20 0.40
N ALA A 299 -4.87 -11.11 0.92
CA ALA A 299 -5.50 -12.17 0.13
C ALA A 299 -6.41 -11.60 -0.98
N GLN A 300 -7.16 -10.52 -0.71
CA GLN A 300 -8.00 -9.88 -1.73
C GLN A 300 -7.15 -9.19 -2.81
N VAL A 301 -6.12 -8.44 -2.41
CA VAL A 301 -5.23 -7.75 -3.35
C VAL A 301 -4.46 -8.73 -4.22
N GLU A 302 -3.95 -9.84 -3.69
CA GLU A 302 -3.27 -10.88 -4.48
C GLU A 302 -4.22 -11.62 -5.42
N THR A 303 -5.49 -11.78 -5.04
CA THR A 303 -6.53 -12.29 -5.94
C THR A 303 -6.73 -11.35 -7.12
N GLU A 304 -6.83 -10.04 -6.87
CA GLU A 304 -6.98 -9.04 -7.93
C GLU A 304 -5.74 -8.94 -8.83
N LEU A 305 -4.52 -9.00 -8.27
CA LEU A 305 -3.27 -9.01 -9.02
C LEU A 305 -3.19 -10.15 -10.06
N ASN A 306 -3.88 -11.26 -9.80
CA ASN A 306 -3.89 -12.47 -10.65
C ASN A 306 -5.26 -12.73 -11.30
N GLY A 307 -6.20 -11.80 -11.16
CA GLY A 307 -7.52 -11.85 -11.77
C GLY A 307 -7.57 -11.26 -13.19
N VAL A 308 -8.67 -11.49 -13.89
CA VAL A 308 -8.99 -10.82 -15.16
C VAL A 308 -9.89 -9.63 -14.87
N GLY A 309 -9.29 -8.53 -14.44
CA GLY A 309 -9.98 -7.24 -14.24
C GLY A 309 -10.12 -6.51 -15.57
N ASP A 310 -11.10 -6.91 -16.39
CA ASP A 310 -11.32 -6.37 -17.74
C ASP A 310 -12.80 -6.47 -18.17
N ASN A 311 -13.18 -5.77 -19.24
CA ASN A 311 -14.48 -5.87 -19.91
C ASN A 311 -14.39 -5.31 -21.35
N PRO A 312 -14.86 -6.04 -22.40
CA PRO A 312 -15.33 -7.42 -22.36
C PRO A 312 -14.21 -8.42 -22.10
N VAL A 313 -14.58 -9.61 -21.68
CA VAL A 313 -13.68 -10.76 -21.50
C VAL A 313 -13.88 -11.71 -22.67
N PHE A 314 -12.78 -12.21 -23.22
CA PHE A 314 -12.78 -13.14 -24.34
C PHE A 314 -12.43 -14.55 -23.85
N LEU A 315 -13.21 -15.54 -24.29
CA LEU A 315 -13.02 -16.96 -23.98
C LEU A 315 -12.68 -17.71 -25.28
N PRO A 316 -11.38 -17.82 -25.64
CA PRO A 316 -10.98 -18.38 -26.93
C PRO A 316 -11.41 -19.83 -27.16
N GLU A 317 -11.38 -20.64 -26.10
CA GLU A 317 -11.78 -22.06 -26.17
C GLU A 317 -13.23 -22.23 -26.58
N ASP A 318 -14.12 -21.38 -26.10
CA ASP A 318 -15.56 -21.40 -26.36
C ASP A 318 -15.96 -20.49 -27.52
N LYS A 319 -15.02 -19.70 -28.07
CA LYS A 319 -15.26 -18.64 -29.06
C LYS A 319 -16.30 -17.62 -28.61
N LEU A 320 -16.32 -17.32 -27.30
CA LEU A 320 -17.29 -16.40 -26.69
C LEU A 320 -16.67 -15.04 -26.36
N THR A 321 -17.50 -14.01 -26.46
CA THR A 321 -17.22 -12.67 -25.92
C THR A 321 -18.28 -12.37 -24.87
N LEU A 322 -17.85 -12.10 -23.63
CA LEU A 322 -18.76 -11.81 -22.51
C LEU A 322 -18.54 -10.38 -22.03
N THR A 323 -19.60 -9.63 -21.93
CA THR A 323 -19.62 -8.34 -21.24
C THR A 323 -19.97 -8.56 -19.78
N GLY A 324 -19.29 -7.83 -18.89
CA GLY A 324 -19.48 -7.95 -17.45
C GLY A 324 -18.92 -6.77 -16.71
N ALA A 325 -18.60 -6.93 -15.44
CA ALA A 325 -18.07 -5.88 -14.56
C ALA A 325 -16.83 -6.34 -13.78
N ASN A 326 -15.97 -7.15 -14.38
CA ASN A 326 -14.74 -7.63 -13.72
C ASN A 326 -13.73 -6.53 -13.40
N PHE A 327 -13.93 -5.34 -13.90
CA PHE A 327 -13.19 -4.12 -13.54
C PHE A 327 -13.58 -3.56 -12.16
N GLN A 328 -14.67 -4.04 -11.54
CA GLN A 328 -15.22 -3.44 -10.31
C GLN A 328 -14.26 -3.57 -9.12
N GLY A 329 -13.72 -2.42 -8.66
CA GLY A 329 -12.68 -2.37 -7.63
C GLY A 329 -13.15 -2.57 -6.18
N SER A 330 -14.44 -2.80 -5.94
CA SER A 330 -14.99 -2.97 -4.57
C SER A 330 -14.34 -4.11 -3.77
N PRO A 331 -13.94 -5.26 -4.37
CA PRO A 331 -13.22 -6.31 -3.64
C PRO A 331 -11.88 -5.86 -3.06
N VAL A 332 -11.28 -4.78 -3.58
CA VAL A 332 -10.04 -4.17 -3.07
C VAL A 332 -10.34 -2.96 -2.19
N SER A 333 -11.24 -2.06 -2.60
CA SER A 333 -11.50 -0.82 -1.86
C SER A 333 -12.07 -1.06 -0.46
N LEU A 334 -12.98 -2.00 -0.29
CA LEU A 334 -13.60 -2.30 1.00
C LEU A 334 -12.59 -2.82 2.05
N PRO A 335 -11.79 -3.87 1.78
CA PRO A 335 -10.76 -4.32 2.72
C PRO A 335 -9.70 -3.24 3.00
N MET A 336 -9.36 -2.41 2.02
CA MET A 336 -8.39 -1.33 2.22
C MET A 336 -8.94 -0.19 3.09
N ASP A 337 -10.24 0.12 3.06
CA ASP A 337 -10.87 1.02 4.04
C ASP A 337 -10.79 0.47 5.47
N MET A 338 -10.99 -0.84 5.63
CA MET A 338 -10.82 -1.51 6.92
C MET A 338 -9.37 -1.44 7.40
N VAL A 339 -8.39 -1.61 6.52
CA VAL A 339 -6.96 -1.48 6.84
C VAL A 339 -6.63 -0.06 7.31
N GLY A 340 -7.13 0.98 6.66
CA GLY A 340 -6.95 2.38 7.10
C GLY A 340 -7.47 2.61 8.51
N ALA A 341 -8.64 2.07 8.84
CA ALA A 341 -9.21 2.14 10.19
C ALA A 341 -8.35 1.34 11.20
N ALA A 342 -7.83 0.18 10.82
CA ALA A 342 -6.97 -0.65 11.67
C ALA A 342 -5.63 0.05 12.00
N VAL A 343 -4.98 0.67 11.01
CA VAL A 343 -3.75 1.46 11.22
C VAL A 343 -4.02 2.63 12.17
N THR A 344 -5.12 3.35 11.96
CA THR A 344 -5.54 4.44 12.85
C THR A 344 -5.77 3.96 14.30
N MET A 345 -6.41 2.81 14.47
CA MET A 345 -6.65 2.22 15.80
C MET A 345 -5.33 1.89 16.52
N VAL A 346 -4.35 1.33 15.83
CA VAL A 346 -3.02 1.04 16.40
C VAL A 346 -2.26 2.34 16.71
N SER A 347 -2.34 3.37 15.86
CA SER A 347 -1.77 4.70 16.12
C SER A 347 -2.34 5.34 17.38
N VAL A 348 -3.66 5.21 17.61
CA VAL A 348 -4.30 5.67 18.86
C VAL A 348 -3.73 4.94 20.07
N MET A 349 -3.48 3.64 19.98
CA MET A 349 -2.84 2.88 21.07
C MET A 349 -1.40 3.35 21.33
N SER A 350 -0.64 3.64 20.29
CA SER A 350 0.71 4.18 20.35
C SER A 350 0.73 5.50 21.13
N GLU A 351 -0.14 6.45 20.76
CA GLU A 351 -0.24 7.74 21.46
C GLU A 351 -0.70 7.55 22.92
N ARG A 352 -1.62 6.67 23.23
CA ARG A 352 -2.02 6.41 24.62
C ARG A 352 -0.86 5.91 25.48
N ARG A 353 0.10 5.16 24.94
CA ARG A 353 1.33 4.79 25.65
C ARG A 353 2.26 5.98 25.80
N MET A 354 2.42 6.83 24.76
CA MET A 354 3.16 8.09 24.83
C MET A 354 2.60 9.02 25.94
N ASN A 355 1.27 9.18 26.01
CA ASN A 355 0.62 9.93 27.08
C ASN A 355 1.00 9.41 28.48
N ARG A 356 1.09 8.08 28.64
CA ARG A 356 1.49 7.48 29.93
C ARG A 356 2.93 7.75 30.30
N LEU A 357 3.82 7.71 29.31
CA LEU A 357 5.25 8.04 29.51
C LEU A 357 5.43 9.48 29.96
N ASN A 358 4.67 10.42 29.42
CA ASN A 358 4.74 11.85 29.73
C ASN A 358 4.06 12.26 31.04
N ASN A 359 3.11 11.47 31.52
CA ASN A 359 2.30 11.83 32.70
C ASN A 359 2.87 11.21 33.98
N PRO A 360 3.41 12.03 34.93
CA PRO A 360 4.07 11.53 36.13
C PRO A 360 3.13 10.72 37.03
N ALA A 361 1.81 10.97 36.98
CA ALA A 361 0.84 10.18 37.73
C ALA A 361 0.64 8.76 37.17
N LEU A 362 1.06 8.51 35.91
CA LEU A 362 0.82 7.25 35.19
C LEU A 362 2.12 6.51 34.85
N SER A 363 3.27 7.18 34.87
CA SER A 363 4.55 6.71 34.34
C SER A 363 5.40 5.89 35.33
N VAL A 364 4.87 5.56 36.50
CA VAL A 364 5.57 4.72 37.50
C VAL A 364 6.93 5.34 37.89
N GLY A 365 6.92 6.63 38.27
CA GLY A 365 8.08 7.35 38.80
C GLY A 365 9.02 7.97 37.76
N LEU A 366 8.66 7.99 36.47
CA LEU A 366 9.36 8.82 35.50
C LEU A 366 9.05 10.31 35.73
N PRO A 367 10.00 11.23 35.42
CA PRO A 367 9.74 12.65 35.53
C PRO A 367 8.69 13.12 34.52
N ALA A 368 7.95 14.17 34.85
CA ALA A 368 6.97 14.78 33.95
C ALA A 368 7.62 15.12 32.59
N PHE A 369 6.95 14.75 31.51
CA PHE A 369 7.40 14.99 30.13
C PHE A 369 8.82 14.48 29.83
N LEU A 370 9.32 13.53 30.63
CA LEU A 370 10.64 12.90 30.48
C LEU A 370 11.79 13.88 30.47
N THR A 371 11.72 14.93 31.32
CA THR A 371 12.78 15.94 31.50
C THR A 371 13.28 16.02 32.94
N LYS A 372 14.59 16.30 33.15
CA LYS A 372 15.19 16.50 34.46
C LYS A 372 14.98 17.93 35.00
N GLY A 373 14.72 18.89 34.13
CA GLY A 373 14.64 20.31 34.44
C GLY A 373 13.22 20.87 34.45
N ALA A 374 12.25 20.13 35.01
CA ALA A 374 10.84 20.53 35.02
C ALA A 374 10.65 21.97 35.53
N GLY A 375 9.91 22.79 34.80
CA GLY A 375 9.69 24.21 35.06
C GLY A 375 10.50 25.12 34.15
N MET A 376 11.81 24.90 34.02
CA MET A 376 12.66 25.55 33.01
C MET A 376 12.57 24.83 31.66
N PHE A 377 12.48 23.50 31.68
CA PHE A 377 12.34 22.65 30.50
C PHE A 377 10.97 21.98 30.48
N SER A 378 10.44 21.78 29.28
CA SER A 378 9.16 21.14 29.04
C SER A 378 9.29 19.73 28.43
N GLY A 379 10.48 19.31 28.06
CA GLY A 379 10.78 17.98 27.54
C GLY A 379 9.91 17.60 26.36
N LEU A 380 9.30 16.42 26.40
CA LEU A 380 8.47 15.88 25.30
C LEU A 380 6.98 16.28 25.40
N MET A 381 6.63 17.36 26.10
CA MET A 381 5.23 17.78 26.25
C MET A 381 4.55 17.99 24.88
N LEU A 382 5.16 18.77 24.00
CA LEU A 382 4.59 19.10 22.69
C LEU A 382 4.74 17.98 21.66
N SER A 383 5.61 17.01 21.88
CA SER A 383 5.68 15.79 21.04
C SER A 383 4.37 15.02 21.08
N GLN A 384 3.69 14.99 22.24
CA GLN A 384 2.35 14.39 22.33
C GLN A 384 1.33 15.18 21.50
N TYR A 385 1.35 16.52 21.54
CA TYR A 385 0.42 17.34 20.73
C TYR A 385 0.59 17.10 19.24
N THR A 386 1.82 16.88 18.78
CA THR A 386 2.08 16.49 17.39
C THR A 386 1.46 15.13 17.08
N ALA A 387 1.64 14.13 17.92
CA ALA A 387 1.03 12.82 17.75
C ALA A 387 -0.52 12.92 17.76
N ASP A 388 -1.10 13.70 18.67
CA ASP A 388 -2.55 13.93 18.75
C ASP A 388 -3.11 14.55 17.46
N SER A 389 -2.41 15.53 16.90
CA SER A 389 -2.78 16.20 15.63
C SER A 389 -2.79 15.19 14.48
N LEU A 390 -1.74 14.37 14.33
CA LEU A 390 -1.66 13.34 13.31
C LEU A 390 -2.77 12.30 13.44
N ILE A 391 -3.15 11.92 14.66
CA ILE A 391 -4.24 10.97 14.91
C ILE A 391 -5.61 11.55 14.55
N VAL A 392 -5.86 12.83 14.84
CA VAL A 392 -7.13 13.46 14.44
C VAL A 392 -7.27 13.46 12.93
N GLU A 393 -6.20 13.77 12.20
CA GLU A 393 -6.19 13.67 10.73
C GLU A 393 -6.44 12.23 10.26
N GLN A 394 -5.77 11.23 10.84
CA GLN A 394 -6.03 9.82 10.55
C GLN A 394 -7.50 9.42 10.76
N ARG A 395 -8.14 9.88 11.85
CA ARG A 395 -9.56 9.61 12.12
C ARG A 395 -10.48 10.18 11.05
N ILE A 396 -10.19 11.39 10.56
CA ILE A 396 -10.93 12.00 9.44
C ILE A 396 -10.75 11.18 8.17
N LEU A 397 -9.49 10.81 7.85
CA LEU A 397 -9.14 10.01 6.68
C LEU A 397 -9.67 8.57 6.76
N SER A 398 -9.95 8.05 7.95
CA SER A 398 -10.50 6.70 8.14
C SER A 398 -11.98 6.56 7.78
N MET A 399 -12.67 7.65 7.42
CA MET A 399 -14.03 7.53 6.88
C MET A 399 -14.00 6.69 5.60
N PRO A 400 -14.82 5.63 5.47
CA PRO A 400 -14.77 4.76 4.30
C PRO A 400 -15.10 5.52 3.00
N ALA A 401 -14.23 5.42 2.01
CA ALA A 401 -14.47 5.95 0.67
C ALA A 401 -15.30 4.97 -0.18
N SER A 402 -15.16 3.68 0.05
CA SER A 402 -15.87 2.62 -0.68
C SER A 402 -17.41 2.70 -0.60
N ILE A 403 -17.94 3.42 0.39
CA ILE A 403 -19.39 3.66 0.54
C ILE A 403 -19.87 4.99 -0.07
N GLN A 404 -18.97 5.76 -0.70
CA GLN A 404 -19.25 7.12 -1.22
C GLN A 404 -19.56 7.12 -2.72
N SER A 405 -20.17 6.06 -3.25
CA SER A 405 -20.49 5.95 -4.67
C SER A 405 -21.27 7.17 -5.19
N ILE A 406 -20.87 7.67 -6.36
CA ILE A 406 -21.50 8.77 -7.07
C ILE A 406 -21.80 8.30 -8.50
N PRO A 407 -23.05 8.44 -9.01
CA PRO A 407 -23.39 8.04 -10.37
C PRO A 407 -22.54 8.77 -11.41
N ALA A 408 -22.18 8.05 -12.48
CA ALA A 408 -21.36 8.55 -13.58
C ALA A 408 -21.93 8.11 -14.94
N ALA A 409 -21.41 8.64 -16.04
CA ALA A 409 -21.74 8.27 -17.42
C ALA A 409 -23.25 8.24 -17.70
N ALA A 410 -23.95 9.34 -17.36
CA ALA A 410 -25.41 9.48 -17.53
C ALA A 410 -26.21 8.34 -16.86
N ASP A 411 -25.81 7.96 -15.65
CA ASP A 411 -26.35 6.88 -14.81
C ASP A 411 -26.17 5.45 -15.36
N GLN A 412 -25.48 5.27 -16.48
CA GLN A 412 -25.05 3.93 -16.93
C GLN A 412 -24.07 3.28 -15.93
N GLU A 413 -23.29 4.11 -15.24
CA GLU A 413 -22.32 3.73 -14.20
C GLU A 413 -22.81 4.28 -12.85
N ASP A 414 -23.99 3.82 -12.40
CA ASP A 414 -24.72 4.33 -11.23
C ASP A 414 -24.14 3.87 -9.88
N PHE A 415 -23.21 2.91 -9.89
CA PHE A 415 -22.46 2.45 -8.73
C PHE A 415 -20.98 2.27 -9.05
N VAL A 416 -20.12 3.00 -8.31
CA VAL A 416 -18.66 3.01 -8.50
C VAL A 416 -17.92 2.71 -7.20
N SER A 417 -16.70 2.16 -7.31
CA SER A 417 -15.97 1.61 -6.15
C SER A 417 -15.26 2.66 -5.28
N MET A 418 -15.01 3.88 -5.80
CA MET A 418 -14.20 4.94 -5.18
C MET A 418 -12.81 4.44 -4.73
N GLY A 419 -12.26 3.43 -5.39
CA GLY A 419 -11.06 2.74 -4.98
C GLY A 419 -9.82 3.63 -4.91
N MET A 420 -9.62 4.52 -5.90
CA MET A 420 -8.49 5.45 -5.87
C MET A 420 -8.55 6.41 -4.67
N ASN A 421 -9.75 6.84 -4.25
CA ASN A 421 -9.91 7.65 -3.04
C ASN A 421 -9.50 6.86 -1.80
N THR A 422 -9.84 5.56 -1.73
CA THR A 422 -9.40 4.67 -0.65
C THR A 422 -7.88 4.54 -0.64
N ALA A 423 -7.24 4.31 -1.78
CA ALA A 423 -5.79 4.16 -1.87
C ALA A 423 -5.05 5.45 -1.47
N ILE A 424 -5.47 6.60 -1.98
CA ILE A 424 -4.84 7.90 -1.68
C ILE A 424 -4.90 8.21 -0.18
N LYS A 425 -6.08 8.08 0.44
CA LYS A 425 -6.22 8.38 1.88
C LYS A 425 -5.43 7.39 2.74
N ASN A 426 -5.30 6.11 2.35
CA ASN A 426 -4.50 5.14 3.07
C ASN A 426 -3.00 5.46 3.05
N GLY A 427 -2.48 5.99 1.93
CA GLY A 427 -1.13 6.52 1.88
C GLY A 427 -0.90 7.65 2.89
N GLN A 428 -1.87 8.57 3.03
CA GLN A 428 -1.82 9.65 4.02
C GLN A 428 -1.94 9.15 5.47
N ILE A 429 -2.82 8.16 5.71
CA ILE A 429 -2.95 7.51 7.03
C ILE A 429 -1.61 6.88 7.43
N LEU A 430 -0.98 6.15 6.52
CA LEU A 430 0.30 5.48 6.78
C LEU A 430 1.43 6.49 7.02
N ASP A 431 1.48 7.58 6.25
CA ASP A 431 2.47 8.64 6.43
C ASP A 431 2.37 9.28 7.81
N ASN A 432 1.15 9.53 8.30
CA ASN A 432 0.89 10.00 9.66
C ASN A 432 1.23 8.92 10.71
N ALA A 433 0.97 7.65 10.41
CA ALA A 433 1.26 6.54 11.32
C ALA A 433 2.77 6.36 11.57
N TYR A 434 3.61 6.58 10.56
CA TYR A 434 5.07 6.64 10.75
C TYR A 434 5.47 7.73 11.74
N GLY A 435 4.85 8.91 11.66
CA GLY A 435 5.10 10.01 12.58
C GLY A 435 4.71 9.70 14.02
N VAL A 436 3.50 9.17 14.23
CA VAL A 436 3.01 8.80 15.57
C VAL A 436 3.89 7.72 16.20
N LEU A 437 4.24 6.68 15.45
CA LEU A 437 5.09 5.60 15.95
C LEU A 437 6.52 6.07 16.23
N GLY A 438 7.06 6.94 15.38
CA GLY A 438 8.38 7.56 15.60
C GLY A 438 8.44 8.36 16.91
N ILE A 439 7.35 9.07 17.24
CA ILE A 439 7.25 9.82 18.50
C ILE A 439 7.17 8.85 19.69
N GLU A 440 6.42 7.74 19.61
CA GLU A 440 6.42 6.74 20.68
C GLU A 440 7.80 6.12 20.88
N PHE A 441 8.50 5.74 19.81
CA PHE A 441 9.88 5.22 19.90
C PHE A 441 10.82 6.19 20.60
N MET A 442 10.78 7.47 20.20
CA MET A 442 11.61 8.53 20.81
C MET A 442 11.32 8.67 22.30
N ALA A 443 10.05 8.71 22.67
CA ALA A 443 9.64 8.84 24.08
C ALA A 443 10.00 7.60 24.90
N ALA A 444 9.79 6.39 24.35
CA ALA A 444 10.14 5.17 25.04
C ALA A 444 11.68 5.04 25.25
N ALA A 445 12.47 5.44 24.24
CA ALA A 445 13.92 5.50 24.39
C ALA A 445 14.34 6.52 25.49
N GLN A 446 13.75 7.72 25.47
CA GLN A 446 13.99 8.74 26.51
C GLN A 446 13.60 8.21 27.91
N ALA A 447 12.49 7.51 28.03
CA ALA A 447 12.03 6.95 29.29
C ALA A 447 12.92 5.83 29.81
N LEU A 448 13.44 4.98 28.92
CA LEU A 448 14.38 3.91 29.31
C LEU A 448 15.70 4.45 29.86
N ASP A 449 16.18 5.61 29.42
CA ASP A 449 17.38 6.25 29.96
C ASP A 449 17.20 6.75 31.43
N PHE A 450 15.98 6.83 31.92
CA PHE A 450 15.68 7.10 33.34
C PHE A 450 15.54 5.81 34.19
N ARG A 451 15.67 4.63 33.56
CA ARG A 451 15.53 3.34 34.24
C ARG A 451 16.89 2.73 34.58
N ASP A 452 16.95 2.08 35.73
CA ASP A 452 18.13 1.38 36.20
C ASP A 452 17.82 -0.14 36.28
N PHE A 453 17.63 -0.77 35.12
CA PHE A 453 17.48 -2.23 34.96
C PHE A 453 17.84 -2.64 33.54
N LYS A 454 18.12 -3.91 33.34
CA LYS A 454 18.45 -4.45 32.02
C LYS A 454 17.18 -4.70 31.21
N PRO A 455 16.94 -3.97 30.10
CA PRO A 455 15.85 -4.25 29.18
C PRO A 455 16.05 -5.55 28.38
N GLY A 456 15.00 -6.03 27.73
CA GLY A 456 15.06 -7.16 26.82
C GLY A 456 15.97 -6.93 25.61
N LYS A 457 16.43 -8.01 24.97
CA LYS A 457 17.39 -7.95 23.86
C LYS A 457 16.90 -7.08 22.70
N GLY A 458 15.66 -7.26 22.25
CA GLY A 458 15.07 -6.47 21.18
C GLY A 458 14.91 -5.01 21.57
N VAL A 459 14.49 -4.74 22.81
CA VAL A 459 14.36 -3.37 23.34
C VAL A 459 15.71 -2.66 23.44
N GLN A 460 16.77 -3.34 23.88
CA GLN A 460 18.13 -2.79 23.89
C GLN A 460 18.61 -2.43 22.48
N THR A 461 18.34 -3.31 21.51
CA THR A 461 18.72 -3.09 20.11
C THR A 461 17.98 -1.86 19.54
N ALA A 462 16.66 -1.80 19.66
CA ALA A 462 15.87 -0.67 19.20
C ALA A 462 16.33 0.66 19.88
N HIS A 463 16.54 0.64 21.19
CA HIS A 463 17.07 1.81 21.92
C HIS A 463 18.42 2.27 21.36
N LYS A 464 19.35 1.34 21.14
CA LYS A 464 20.67 1.65 20.58
C LYS A 464 20.58 2.26 19.17
N ILE A 465 19.69 1.74 18.32
CA ILE A 465 19.48 2.30 16.98
C ILE A 465 18.91 3.71 17.08
N ILE A 466 17.85 3.91 17.87
CA ILE A 466 17.26 5.25 18.05
C ILE A 466 18.30 6.25 18.50
N ARG A 467 19.19 5.87 19.44
CA ARG A 467 20.24 6.75 19.96
C ARG A 467 21.36 7.08 18.96
N LYS A 468 21.46 6.37 17.83
CA LYS A 468 22.31 6.80 16.70
C LYS A 468 21.76 8.05 16.01
N TYR A 469 20.42 8.25 16.01
CA TYR A 469 19.73 9.30 15.26
C TYR A 469 19.21 10.43 16.14
N VAL A 470 18.81 10.14 17.37
CA VAL A 470 18.23 11.09 18.31
C VAL A 470 18.92 10.97 19.66
N GLU A 471 19.64 12.01 20.04
CA GLU A 471 20.34 12.08 21.32
C GLU A 471 19.36 12.20 22.49
N PHE A 472 19.81 11.80 23.69
CA PHE A 472 19.07 12.06 24.93
C PHE A 472 18.73 13.55 25.07
N LEU A 473 17.49 13.84 25.45
CA LEU A 473 17.03 15.22 25.68
C LEU A 473 17.37 15.62 27.13
N ASP A 474 18.55 16.14 27.35
CA ASP A 474 18.98 16.63 28.64
C ASP A 474 18.55 18.10 28.84
N VAL A 475 18.59 18.91 27.78
CA VAL A 475 18.18 20.30 27.70
C VAL A 475 17.23 20.48 26.54
N ASP A 476 16.17 21.25 26.69
CA ASP A 476 15.22 21.50 25.61
C ASP A 476 15.91 22.04 24.35
N ARG A 477 15.56 21.47 23.21
CA ARG A 477 15.99 21.90 21.87
C ARG A 477 14.80 21.78 20.89
N PRO A 478 14.88 22.37 19.70
CA PRO A 478 13.85 22.15 18.67
C PRO A 478 13.67 20.66 18.38
N LEU A 479 12.43 20.12 18.53
CA LEU A 479 12.14 18.69 18.41
C LEU A 479 11.67 18.27 17.02
N TYR A 480 11.27 19.23 16.16
CA TYR A 480 10.78 18.87 14.81
C TYR A 480 11.81 18.12 13.96
N PRO A 481 13.15 18.36 14.05
CA PRO A 481 14.12 17.56 13.34
C PRO A 481 14.18 16.12 13.86
N ASP A 482 14.03 15.93 15.18
CA ASP A 482 14.03 14.59 15.79
C ASP A 482 12.77 13.82 15.40
N HIS A 483 11.59 14.46 15.38
CA HIS A 483 10.36 13.86 14.88
C HIS A 483 10.50 13.42 13.43
N THR A 484 11.07 14.27 12.57
CA THR A 484 11.30 13.95 11.15
C THR A 484 12.26 12.76 11.00
N ARG A 485 13.39 12.76 11.72
CA ARG A 485 14.35 11.64 11.70
C ARG A 485 13.72 10.34 12.16
N MET A 486 12.93 10.40 13.25
CA MET A 486 12.24 9.20 13.74
C MET A 486 11.17 8.68 12.77
N LYS A 487 10.43 9.57 12.12
CA LYS A 487 9.48 9.19 11.05
C LYS A 487 10.20 8.46 9.93
N GLU A 488 11.30 9.03 9.41
CA GLU A 488 12.08 8.40 8.33
C GLU A 488 12.75 7.10 8.79
N LEU A 489 13.21 7.01 10.02
CA LEU A 489 13.76 5.79 10.59
C LEU A 489 12.74 4.65 10.68
N VAL A 490 11.50 4.95 11.08
CA VAL A 490 10.41 3.96 11.06
C VAL A 490 10.07 3.56 9.62
N LYS A 491 10.00 4.53 8.71
CA LYS A 491 9.71 4.28 7.29
C LYS A 491 10.78 3.43 6.61
N SER A 492 12.05 3.59 6.96
CA SER A 492 13.16 2.79 6.40
C SER A 492 13.11 1.31 6.80
N GLY A 493 12.49 0.99 7.95
CA GLY A 493 12.48 -0.38 8.51
C GLY A 493 13.76 -0.77 9.26
N GLU A 494 14.78 0.10 9.38
CA GLU A 494 16.06 -0.22 10.02
C GLU A 494 15.90 -0.75 11.45
N ILE A 495 14.96 -0.18 12.24
CA ILE A 495 14.71 -0.67 13.59
C ILE A 495 14.24 -2.12 13.56
N LEU A 496 13.33 -2.46 12.64
CA LEU A 496 12.80 -3.81 12.50
C LEU A 496 13.89 -4.79 12.10
N GLU A 497 14.65 -4.46 11.07
CA GLU A 497 15.74 -5.31 10.54
C GLU A 497 16.75 -5.64 11.62
N GLU A 498 17.30 -4.65 12.29
CA GLU A 498 18.29 -4.83 13.36
C GLU A 498 17.73 -5.59 14.57
N VAL A 499 16.46 -5.40 14.91
CA VAL A 499 15.82 -6.16 16.01
C VAL A 499 15.60 -7.60 15.58
N GLU A 500 15.11 -7.87 14.37
CA GLU A 500 14.90 -9.23 13.87
C GLU A 500 16.24 -10.01 13.73
N ASP A 501 17.34 -9.33 13.43
CA ASP A 501 18.68 -9.94 13.41
C ASP A 501 19.10 -10.48 14.78
N VAL A 502 18.67 -9.83 15.85
CA VAL A 502 19.04 -10.23 17.24
C VAL A 502 18.05 -11.23 17.84
N VAL A 503 16.74 -11.03 17.62
CA VAL A 503 15.70 -11.85 18.25
C VAL A 503 15.08 -12.87 17.30
N GLY A 504 15.39 -12.81 16.01
CA GLY A 504 14.77 -13.56 14.93
C GLY A 504 13.42 -12.96 14.48
N PRO A 505 12.84 -13.46 13.37
CA PRO A 505 11.64 -12.88 12.75
C PRO A 505 10.49 -12.65 13.73
N LEU A 506 9.81 -11.52 13.63
CA LEU A 506 8.65 -11.13 14.45
C LEU A 506 7.30 -11.52 13.82
N GLY A 507 7.27 -12.46 12.89
CA GLY A 507 6.04 -12.81 12.19
C GLY A 507 5.81 -14.29 12.02
#